data_5fdf09fb63e7ee3b01ea92a5f6e12310
#
_entry.id   5fdf09fb63e7ee3b01ea92a5f6e12310
#
_cell.length_a   1.000
_cell.length_b   1.000
_cell.length_c   1.000
_cell.angle_alpha   90.00
_cell.angle_beta   90.00
_cell.angle_gamma   90.00
#
_symmetry.space_group_name_H-M   'P 1'
#
loop_
_entity.id
_entity.type
_entity.pdbx_description
1 polymer ?
#
loop_
_entity_poly.entity_id
_entity_poly.type
_entity_poly.pdbx_seq_one_letter_code
_entity_poly.pdbx_strand_id
1 'polypeptide(L)' 'MPVVIVNMCDGRTIDQKKILVAGITATFEKIGVPAEVVDIIINDIPKHNWGDCGKLASENKPT' A
#
# COMPACT_ATOMS: atom_id res chain seq x y z
N MET A 1 4.67 -15.53 10.63
CA MET A 1 3.73 -14.40 10.62
C MET A 1 4.19 -13.39 9.58
N PRO A 2 3.56 -13.32 8.38
CA PRO A 2 4.00 -12.35 7.38
C PRO A 2 3.63 -10.92 7.75
N VAL A 3 4.54 -10.01 7.48
CA VAL A 3 4.28 -8.57 7.54
C VAL A 3 4.50 -8.01 6.14
N VAL A 4 3.47 -7.39 5.61
CA VAL A 4 3.53 -6.75 4.29
C VAL A 4 3.57 -5.24 4.49
N ILE A 5 4.56 -4.61 3.90
CA ILE A 5 4.70 -3.16 3.98
C ILE A 5 4.41 -2.58 2.60
N VAL A 6 3.39 -1.74 2.53
CA VAL A 6 3.00 -1.07 1.28
C VAL A 6 3.38 0.41 1.39
N ASN A 7 4.34 0.82 0.59
CA ASN A 7 4.68 2.23 0.46
C ASN A 7 3.99 2.78 -0.78
N MET A 8 3.20 3.82 -0.61
CA MET A 8 2.45 4.39 -1.72
C MET A 8 2.31 5.89 -1.55
N CYS A 9 2.14 6.59 -2.64
CA CYS A 9 1.82 8.01 -2.57
C CYS A 9 0.48 8.20 -1.88
N ASP A 10 0.36 9.25 -1.10
CA ASP A 10 -0.89 9.56 -0.41
C ASP A 10 -2.02 9.87 -1.39
N GLY A 11 -3.23 9.89 -0.90
CA GLY A 11 -4.41 10.22 -1.70
C GLY A 11 -5.44 9.10 -1.83
N ARG A 12 -5.16 7.91 -1.30
CA ARG A 12 -6.17 6.84 -1.30
C ARG A 12 -7.12 7.01 -0.14
N THR A 13 -8.37 6.65 -0.38
CA THR A 13 -9.41 6.73 0.67
C THR A 13 -9.28 5.56 1.64
N ILE A 14 -9.92 5.69 2.79
CA ILE A 14 -9.98 4.61 3.76
C ILE A 14 -10.66 3.37 3.15
N ASP A 15 -11.71 3.57 2.37
CA ASP A 15 -12.40 2.44 1.71
C ASP A 15 -11.50 1.73 0.72
N GLN A 16 -10.69 2.47 -0.04
CA GLN A 16 -9.72 1.88 -0.95
C GLN A 16 -8.66 1.08 -0.20
N LYS A 17 -8.21 1.58 0.95
CA LYS A 17 -7.24 0.86 1.78
C LYS A 17 -7.83 -0.41 2.35
N LYS A 18 -9.12 -0.41 2.72
CA LYS A 18 -9.80 -1.62 3.17
C LYS A 18 -9.82 -2.69 2.09
N ILE A 19 -10.09 -2.30 0.85
CA ILE A 19 -10.08 -3.22 -0.28
C ILE A 19 -8.67 -3.80 -0.51
N LEU A 20 -7.67 -2.94 -0.43
CA LEU A 20 -6.27 -3.36 -0.61
C LEU A 20 -5.86 -4.38 0.44
N VAL A 21 -6.14 -4.10 1.71
CA VAL A 21 -5.80 -4.99 2.82
C VAL A 21 -6.53 -6.32 2.69
N ALA A 22 -7.82 -6.29 2.35
CA ALA A 22 -8.60 -7.50 2.17
C ALA A 22 -8.06 -8.36 1.03
N GLY A 23 -7.67 -7.74 -0.08
CA GLY A 23 -7.13 -8.45 -1.23
C GLY A 23 -5.79 -9.12 -0.94
N ILE A 24 -4.88 -8.41 -0.27
CA ILE A 24 -3.58 -8.97 0.10
C ILE A 24 -3.78 -10.15 1.06
N THR A 25 -4.63 -9.98 2.07
CA THR A 25 -4.92 -11.04 3.04
C THR A 25 -5.51 -12.26 2.35
N ALA A 26 -6.46 -12.07 1.44
CA ALA A 26 -7.08 -13.18 0.71
C ALA A 26 -6.06 -13.97 -0.10
N THR A 27 -5.07 -13.28 -0.68
CA THR A 27 -4.00 -13.95 -1.43
C THR A 27 -3.17 -14.84 -0.52
N PHE A 28 -2.84 -14.37 0.69
CA PHE A 28 -2.12 -15.20 1.66
C PHE A 28 -2.94 -16.41 2.09
N GLU A 29 -4.23 -16.25 2.24
CA GLU A 29 -5.10 -17.37 2.60
C GLU A 29 -5.07 -18.48 1.55
N LYS A 30 -4.92 -18.12 0.28
CA LYS A 30 -4.81 -19.09 -0.81
C LYS A 30 -3.58 -19.97 -0.71
N ILE A 31 -2.55 -19.52 -0.04
CA ILE A 31 -1.32 -20.31 0.14
C ILE A 31 -1.25 -20.91 1.55
N GLY A 32 -2.36 -20.92 2.28
CA GLY A 32 -2.47 -21.59 3.57
C GLY A 32 -2.10 -20.75 4.78
N VAL A 33 -2.01 -19.43 4.62
CA VAL A 33 -1.70 -18.52 5.74
C VAL A 33 -2.99 -17.91 6.25
N PRO A 34 -3.38 -18.17 7.51
CA PRO A 34 -4.65 -17.62 8.02
C PRO A 34 -4.60 -16.12 8.19
N ALA A 35 -5.76 -15.49 8.02
CA ALA A 35 -5.88 -14.03 8.08
C ALA A 35 -5.38 -13.45 9.40
N GLU A 36 -5.54 -14.18 10.50
CA GLU A 36 -5.18 -13.69 11.83
C GLU A 36 -3.69 -13.43 12.02
N VAL A 37 -2.85 -14.00 11.17
CA VAL A 37 -1.40 -13.83 11.28
C VAL A 37 -0.80 -12.96 10.18
N VAL A 38 -1.64 -12.39 9.30
CA VAL A 38 -1.18 -11.50 8.24
C VAL A 38 -1.29 -10.05 8.73
N ASP A 39 -0.15 -9.39 8.86
CA ASP A 39 -0.11 -7.96 9.20
C ASP A 39 0.24 -7.16 7.95
N ILE A 40 -0.47 -6.06 7.75
CA ILE A 40 -0.24 -5.18 6.60
C ILE A 40 -0.10 -3.76 7.11
N ILE A 41 1.00 -3.12 6.75
CA ILE A 41 1.28 -1.75 7.11
C ILE A 41 1.26 -0.92 5.83
N ILE A 42 0.46 0.13 5.81
CA ILE A 42 0.38 1.04 4.68
C ILE A 42 1.03 2.36 5.09
N ASN A 43 2.05 2.75 4.35
CA ASN A 43 2.69 4.04 4.53
C ASN A 43 2.21 4.99 3.44
N ASP A 44 1.49 6.03 3.85
CA ASP A 44 1.12 7.13 2.96
C ASP A 44 2.30 8.09 2.88
N ILE A 45 2.89 8.19 1.72
CA ILE A 45 4.06 9.03 1.53
C ILE A 45 3.65 10.27 0.77
N PRO A 46 3.89 11.47 1.33
CA PRO A 46 3.59 12.70 0.62
C PRO A 46 4.33 12.75 -0.72
N LYS A 47 3.68 13.28 -1.73
CA LYS A 47 4.27 13.34 -3.08
C LYS A 47 5.58 14.12 -3.12
N HIS A 48 5.77 15.07 -2.22
CA HIS A 48 7.03 15.81 -2.13
C HIS A 48 8.17 15.02 -1.47
N ASN A 49 7.86 13.82 -0.99
CA ASN A 49 8.86 12.88 -0.45
C ASN A 49 9.08 11.67 -1.35
N TRP A 50 8.53 11.70 -2.56
CA TRP A 50 8.61 10.58 -3.49
C TRP A 50 9.35 11.03 -4.75
N GLY A 51 10.54 10.46 -4.96
CA GLY A 51 11.35 10.76 -6.15
C GLY A 51 11.15 9.71 -7.23
N ASP A 52 10.95 10.16 -8.46
CA ASP A 52 10.79 9.31 -9.62
C ASP A 52 11.29 10.05 -10.86
N CYS A 53 12.07 9.37 -11.69
CA CYS A 53 12.66 9.93 -12.90
C CYS A 53 13.44 11.24 -12.65
N GLY A 54 14.10 11.33 -11.51
CA GLY A 54 14.90 12.50 -11.15
C GLY A 54 14.09 13.70 -10.67
N LYS A 55 12.80 13.51 -10.43
CA LYS A 55 11.89 14.58 -9.97
C LYS A 55 11.05 14.10 -8.82
N LEU A 56 10.49 15.04 -8.08
CA LEU A 56 9.52 14.71 -7.05
C LEU A 56 8.16 14.42 -7.69
N ALA A 57 7.42 13.49 -7.12
CA ALA A 57 6.08 13.16 -7.61
C ALA A 57 5.14 14.37 -7.58
N SER A 58 5.38 15.32 -6.66
CA SER A 58 4.59 16.56 -6.60
C SER A 58 4.79 17.48 -7.81
N GLU A 59 5.89 17.30 -8.56
CA GLU A 59 6.19 18.06 -9.76
C GLU A 59 5.59 17.41 -11.01
N ASN A 60 5.23 16.13 -10.91
CA ASN A 60 4.67 15.40 -12.04
C ASN A 60 3.19 15.70 -12.15
N LYS A 61 2.67 15.62 -13.38
CA LYS A 61 1.24 15.85 -13.57
C LYS A 61 0.46 14.74 -12.89
N PRO A 62 -0.63 15.06 -12.20
CA PRO A 62 -1.51 14.04 -11.68
C PRO A 62 -2.12 13.23 -12.84
N THR A 63 -2.22 11.94 -12.62
CA THR A 63 -2.82 11.03 -13.60
C THR A 63 -4.15 10.53 -13.08
#